data_e4550758895f164241802556ef502611
#
_entry.id   e4550758895f164241802556ef502611
#
_cell.length_a   1.000
_cell.length_b   1.000
_cell.length_c   1.000
_cell.angle_alpha   90.00
_cell.angle_beta   90.00
_cell.angle_gamma   90.00
#
_symmetry.space_group_name_H-M   'P 1'
#
loop_
_entity.id
_entity.type
_entity.pdbx_description
1 polymer ?
#
loop_
_entity_poly.entity_id
_entity_poly.type
_entity_poly.pdbx_seq_one_letter_code
_entity_poly.pdbx_strand_id
1 'polypeptide(L)'
;MLNIDKFVEYLCSELNRSPRTVESYRDDLTYFEKFAKGLSDSFSWETVDSDMVRNWMESMMDKGNSAATVERRLSALKTFYRFALTRHYVESDPVYSIKGPKKEKPLPQFVKESEMDELLDRQVWGDDYNNVRARTIIITFYETGMRLSELVNLDDCDVSFVNSEIKITGKGNKQRIVPFGDELKNTLREYLKLRDASVEASSPAFFLSDKGERMQPAKVRDIVRTNLARVCSLKKKSPHVLRHSFATAMLNHHVGIESLKKLLGHANLSTTEIYTHTTFEQLKRVYNIAHPRA
;
A
#
# COMPACT_ATOMS: atom_id res chain seq x y z
N MET A 1 24.39 13.76 -23.40
CA MET A 1 24.79 13.77 -21.99
C MET A 1 23.71 13.07 -21.21
N LEU A 2 24.07 12.11 -20.37
CA LEU A 2 23.17 11.38 -19.47
C LEU A 2 22.71 12.29 -18.33
N ASN A 3 21.41 12.30 -18.00
CA ASN A 3 20.85 13.03 -16.86
C ASN A 3 19.57 12.37 -16.35
N ILE A 4 19.12 12.81 -15.17
CA ILE A 4 17.93 12.28 -14.49
C ILE A 4 16.66 12.52 -15.32
N ASP A 5 16.54 13.67 -16.00
CA ASP A 5 15.31 14.02 -16.73
C ASP A 5 15.04 13.09 -17.91
N LYS A 6 16.07 12.71 -18.67
CA LYS A 6 15.96 11.70 -19.75
C LYS A 6 15.51 10.34 -19.22
N PHE A 7 15.98 9.95 -18.04
CA PHE A 7 15.56 8.72 -17.41
C PHE A 7 14.10 8.79 -16.91
N VAL A 8 13.72 9.93 -16.38
CA VAL A 8 12.32 10.18 -15.95
C VAL A 8 11.38 10.13 -17.15
N GLU A 9 11.75 10.72 -18.27
CA GLU A 9 11.00 10.63 -19.52
C GLU A 9 10.84 9.17 -19.98
N TYR A 10 11.93 8.39 -19.97
CA TYR A 10 11.90 6.95 -20.26
C TYR A 10 10.95 6.18 -19.30
N LEU A 11 10.98 6.47 -17.99
CA LEU A 11 10.08 5.83 -17.03
C LEU A 11 8.60 6.15 -17.31
N CYS A 12 8.31 7.37 -17.76
CA CYS A 12 6.96 7.81 -18.07
C CYS A 12 6.46 7.26 -19.40
N SER A 13 7.25 7.47 -20.48
CA SER A 13 6.82 7.23 -21.86
C SER A 13 6.95 5.76 -22.27
N GLU A 14 8.03 5.10 -21.90
CA GLU A 14 8.28 3.72 -22.35
C GLU A 14 7.90 2.67 -21.31
N LEU A 15 8.19 2.91 -20.03
CA LEU A 15 7.86 1.95 -18.97
C LEU A 15 6.49 2.17 -18.31
N ASN A 16 5.82 3.26 -18.66
CA ASN A 16 4.50 3.64 -18.13
C ASN A 16 4.42 3.49 -16.59
N ARG A 17 5.46 3.98 -15.90
CA ARG A 17 5.54 3.89 -14.43
C ARG A 17 4.61 4.87 -13.77
N SER A 18 4.07 4.49 -12.59
CA SER A 18 3.20 5.39 -11.84
C SER A 18 3.93 6.69 -11.44
N PRO A 19 3.24 7.86 -11.38
CA PRO A 19 3.84 9.14 -10.99
C PRO A 19 4.65 9.05 -9.70
N ARG A 20 4.14 8.33 -8.70
CA ARG A 20 4.82 8.11 -7.43
C ARG A 20 6.11 7.30 -7.55
N THR A 21 6.17 6.34 -8.49
CA THR A 21 7.39 5.57 -8.75
C THR A 21 8.44 6.45 -9.41
N VAL A 22 8.00 7.27 -10.37
CA VAL A 22 8.87 8.23 -11.07
C VAL A 22 9.46 9.25 -10.09
N GLU A 23 8.63 9.85 -9.25
CA GLU A 23 9.05 10.77 -8.19
C GLU A 23 10.07 10.12 -7.25
N SER A 24 9.77 8.92 -6.74
CA SER A 24 10.70 8.20 -5.87
C SER A 24 12.06 7.92 -6.52
N TYR A 25 12.07 7.59 -7.80
CA TYR A 25 13.33 7.35 -8.53
C TYR A 25 14.08 8.65 -8.76
N ARG A 26 13.40 9.73 -9.11
CA ARG A 26 13.99 11.07 -9.24
C ARG A 26 14.65 11.49 -7.91
N ASP A 27 13.95 11.37 -6.80
CA ASP A 27 14.48 11.72 -5.47
C ASP A 27 15.71 10.90 -5.10
N ASP A 28 15.66 9.59 -5.35
CA ASP A 28 16.77 8.69 -5.03
C ASP A 28 18.02 9.00 -5.86
N LEU A 29 17.87 9.31 -7.15
CA LEU A 29 18.95 9.70 -8.03
C LEU A 29 19.50 11.09 -7.70
N THR A 30 18.64 12.04 -7.39
CA THR A 30 19.05 13.38 -6.94
C THR A 30 19.84 13.30 -5.63
N TYR A 31 19.46 12.38 -4.74
CA TYR A 31 20.21 12.14 -3.50
C TYR A 31 21.61 11.58 -3.77
N PHE A 32 21.75 10.65 -4.75
CA PHE A 32 23.06 10.17 -5.18
C PHE A 32 23.88 11.27 -5.85
N GLU A 33 23.28 12.02 -6.78
CA GLU A 33 23.97 13.12 -7.49
C GLU A 33 24.52 14.16 -6.52
N LYS A 34 23.75 14.52 -5.50
CA LYS A 34 24.20 15.46 -4.45
C LYS A 34 25.40 14.90 -3.67
N PHE A 35 25.40 13.62 -3.37
CA PHE A 35 26.53 12.96 -2.72
C PHE A 35 27.78 12.98 -3.63
N ALA A 36 27.65 12.59 -4.88
CA ALA A 36 28.74 12.51 -5.84
C ALA A 36 29.36 13.88 -6.15
N LYS A 37 28.55 14.93 -6.32
CA LYS A 37 28.99 16.32 -6.46
C LYS A 37 29.71 16.85 -5.21
N GLY A 38 29.41 16.32 -4.04
CA GLY A 38 30.17 16.64 -2.81
C GLY A 38 31.55 15.98 -2.75
N LEU A 39 31.82 14.97 -3.56
CA LEU A 39 33.14 14.32 -3.66
C LEU A 39 34.01 14.91 -4.79
N SER A 40 33.40 15.41 -5.87
CA SER A 40 34.10 15.95 -7.04
C SER A 40 33.27 17.03 -7.74
N ASP A 41 33.89 18.21 -7.90
CA ASP A 41 33.29 19.32 -8.65
C ASP A 41 33.08 19.01 -10.13
N SER A 42 33.81 18.02 -10.68
CA SER A 42 33.73 17.58 -12.07
C SER A 42 32.83 16.34 -12.25
N PHE A 43 31.84 16.13 -11.36
CA PHE A 43 30.94 15.01 -11.43
C PHE A 43 30.22 14.90 -12.79
N SER A 44 30.25 13.70 -13.34
CA SER A 44 29.37 13.30 -14.46
C SER A 44 28.86 11.87 -14.21
N TRP A 45 27.68 11.56 -14.73
CA TRP A 45 27.09 10.23 -14.60
C TRP A 45 27.92 9.16 -15.33
N GLU A 46 28.68 9.55 -16.33
CA GLU A 46 29.54 8.69 -17.13
C GLU A 46 30.83 8.30 -16.39
N THR A 47 31.26 9.07 -15.40
CA THR A 47 32.48 8.85 -14.61
C THR A 47 32.28 8.14 -13.27
N VAL A 48 31.04 7.78 -12.96
CA VAL A 48 30.73 7.03 -11.73
C VAL A 48 31.31 5.62 -11.81
N ASP A 49 32.04 5.23 -10.76
CA ASP A 49 32.57 3.88 -10.58
C ASP A 49 31.92 3.14 -9.41
N SER A 50 32.29 1.87 -9.25
CA SER A 50 31.74 1.02 -8.21
C SER A 50 32.15 1.44 -6.79
N ASP A 51 33.30 2.11 -6.64
CA ASP A 51 33.79 2.54 -5.33
C ASP A 51 33.03 3.77 -4.83
N MET A 52 32.71 4.70 -5.73
CA MET A 52 31.82 5.82 -5.42
C MET A 52 30.45 5.34 -4.94
N VAL A 53 29.91 4.31 -5.56
CA VAL A 53 28.61 3.74 -5.14
C VAL A 53 28.71 3.04 -3.78
N ARG A 54 29.80 2.31 -3.51
CA ARG A 54 30.05 1.71 -2.18
C ARG A 54 30.17 2.78 -1.10
N ASN A 55 30.96 3.81 -1.33
CA ASN A 55 31.13 4.94 -0.41
C ASN A 55 29.78 5.64 -0.13
N TRP A 56 28.93 5.79 -1.17
CA TRP A 56 27.58 6.31 -0.97
C TRP A 56 26.72 5.42 -0.07
N MET A 57 26.76 4.09 -0.27
CA MET A 57 26.03 3.16 0.54
C MET A 57 26.50 3.19 2.01
N GLU A 58 27.81 3.25 2.25
CA GLU A 58 28.39 3.40 3.59
C GLU A 58 27.93 4.70 4.24
N SER A 59 28.02 5.83 3.54
CA SER A 59 27.56 7.12 4.05
C SER A 59 26.08 7.14 4.43
N MET A 60 25.25 6.35 3.75
CA MET A 60 23.85 6.21 4.13
C MET A 60 23.66 5.37 5.40
N MET A 61 24.44 4.30 5.56
CA MET A 61 24.39 3.46 6.76
C MET A 61 24.89 4.25 7.97
N ASP A 62 25.97 5.02 7.85
CA ASP A 62 26.52 5.88 8.91
C ASP A 62 25.52 6.96 9.35
N LYS A 63 24.71 7.46 8.42
CA LYS A 63 23.59 8.38 8.72
C LYS A 63 22.37 7.68 9.32
N GLY A 64 22.45 6.39 9.65
CA GLY A 64 21.37 5.62 10.27
C GLY A 64 20.23 5.19 9.33
N ASN A 65 20.45 5.22 8.00
CA ASN A 65 19.43 4.69 7.09
C ASN A 65 19.31 3.17 7.23
N SER A 66 18.08 2.66 7.18
CA SER A 66 17.85 1.21 7.21
C SER A 66 18.38 0.52 5.96
N ALA A 67 18.79 -0.74 6.08
CA ALA A 67 19.18 -1.59 4.96
C ALA A 67 18.13 -1.62 3.83
N ALA A 68 16.85 -1.56 4.17
CA ALA A 68 15.76 -1.49 3.19
C ALA A 68 15.76 -0.18 2.38
N THR A 69 16.11 0.96 3.03
CA THR A 69 16.22 2.26 2.37
C THR A 69 17.42 2.28 1.41
N VAL A 70 18.57 1.79 1.87
CA VAL A 70 19.79 1.71 1.04
C VAL A 70 19.54 0.83 -0.18
N GLU A 71 18.96 -0.34 -0.01
CA GLU A 71 18.65 -1.27 -1.10
C GLU A 71 17.65 -0.68 -2.11
N ARG A 72 16.62 0.05 -1.64
CA ARG A 72 15.65 0.72 -2.52
C ARG A 72 16.35 1.76 -3.39
N ARG A 73 17.21 2.59 -2.79
CA ARG A 73 17.99 3.61 -3.50
C ARG A 73 18.99 2.99 -4.47
N LEU A 74 19.67 1.92 -4.06
CA LEU A 74 20.55 1.16 -4.95
C LEU A 74 19.77 0.57 -6.14
N SER A 75 18.54 0.11 -5.93
CA SER A 75 17.67 -0.40 -6.99
C SER A 75 17.28 0.68 -8.00
N ALA A 76 17.07 1.92 -7.55
CA ALA A 76 16.85 3.07 -8.45
C ALA A 76 18.09 3.33 -9.32
N LEU A 77 19.28 3.35 -8.70
CA LEU A 77 20.55 3.54 -9.40
C LEU A 77 20.84 2.42 -10.42
N LYS A 78 20.55 1.17 -10.05
CA LYS A 78 20.65 0.02 -10.98
C LYS A 78 19.73 0.16 -12.19
N THR A 79 18.50 0.64 -11.97
CA THR A 79 17.55 0.85 -13.06
C THR A 79 18.00 1.98 -13.97
N PHE A 80 18.58 3.03 -13.40
CA PHE A 80 19.16 4.15 -14.14
C PHE A 80 20.34 3.73 -15.02
N TYR A 81 21.32 2.97 -14.47
CA TYR A 81 22.47 2.52 -15.26
C TYR A 81 22.11 1.46 -16.30
N ARG A 82 21.10 0.64 -16.04
CA ARG A 82 20.56 -0.26 -17.08
C ARG A 82 19.98 0.54 -18.25
N PHE A 83 19.23 1.61 -17.99
CA PHE A 83 18.76 2.54 -19.01
C PHE A 83 19.93 3.18 -19.73
N ALA A 84 20.93 3.70 -19.00
CA ALA A 84 22.10 4.35 -19.57
C ALA A 84 22.89 3.43 -20.49
N LEU A 85 23.09 2.18 -20.09
CA LEU A 85 23.78 1.16 -20.90
C LEU A 85 22.96 0.80 -22.16
N THR A 86 21.64 0.59 -22.02
CA THR A 86 20.77 0.29 -23.18
C THR A 86 20.72 1.40 -24.21
N ARG A 87 20.89 2.65 -23.77
CA ARG A 87 20.89 3.84 -24.63
C ARG A 87 22.31 4.28 -25.06
N HIS A 88 23.33 3.47 -24.76
CA HIS A 88 24.74 3.75 -25.08
C HIS A 88 25.25 5.10 -24.52
N TYR A 89 24.72 5.54 -23.37
CA TYR A 89 25.27 6.69 -22.64
C TYR A 89 26.52 6.33 -21.86
N VAL A 90 26.64 5.07 -21.46
CA VAL A 90 27.82 4.51 -20.77
C VAL A 90 28.21 3.19 -21.41
N GLU A 91 29.50 2.83 -21.31
CA GLU A 91 30.03 1.57 -21.86
C GLU A 91 29.89 0.40 -20.87
N SER A 92 29.79 0.70 -19.60
CA SER A 92 29.66 -0.32 -18.53
C SER A 92 28.70 0.15 -17.44
N ASP A 93 28.13 -0.81 -16.70
CA ASP A 93 27.25 -0.57 -15.56
C ASP A 93 28.04 -0.67 -14.24
N PRO A 94 28.38 0.48 -13.58
CA PRO A 94 29.18 0.48 -12.37
C PRO A 94 28.45 -0.14 -11.16
N VAL A 95 27.14 -0.38 -11.27
CA VAL A 95 26.28 -0.88 -10.17
C VAL A 95 25.93 -2.37 -10.34
N TYR A 96 26.28 -2.98 -11.46
CA TYR A 96 25.89 -4.35 -11.81
C TYR A 96 26.27 -5.38 -10.72
N SER A 97 27.53 -5.37 -10.28
CA SER A 97 28.04 -6.33 -9.30
C SER A 97 27.76 -5.97 -7.83
N ILE A 98 27.25 -4.75 -7.57
CA ILE A 98 27.08 -4.26 -6.20
C ILE A 98 25.85 -4.93 -5.56
N LYS A 99 26.10 -5.55 -4.40
CA LYS A 99 25.06 -6.13 -3.57
C LYS A 99 24.70 -5.16 -2.46
N GLY A 100 23.41 -4.96 -2.25
CA GLY A 100 22.92 -4.15 -1.13
C GLY A 100 23.11 -4.85 0.22
N PRO A 101 22.96 -4.13 1.33
CA PRO A 101 23.09 -4.68 2.67
C PRO A 101 22.01 -5.76 2.93
N LYS A 102 22.35 -6.77 3.73
CA LYS A 102 21.39 -7.82 4.11
C LYS A 102 20.20 -7.20 4.85
N LYS A 103 19.01 -7.51 4.39
CA LYS A 103 17.77 -7.11 5.07
C LYS A 103 17.43 -8.15 6.14
N GLU A 104 17.21 -7.67 7.34
CA GLU A 104 16.47 -8.47 8.30
C GLU A 104 15.03 -8.65 7.80
N LYS A 105 14.52 -9.86 7.88
CA LYS A 105 13.12 -10.18 7.59
C LYS A 105 12.39 -10.36 8.92
N PRO A 106 11.94 -9.28 9.55
CA PRO A 106 11.17 -9.41 10.78
C PRO A 106 9.91 -10.22 10.49
N LEU A 107 9.47 -11.01 11.46
CA LEU A 107 8.21 -11.73 11.35
C LEU A 107 7.06 -10.74 11.10
N PRO A 108 6.11 -11.08 10.23
CA PRO A 108 4.93 -10.27 10.00
C PRO A 108 4.21 -10.00 11.32
N GLN A 109 3.91 -8.73 11.59
CA GLN A 109 3.12 -8.34 12.75
C GLN A 109 1.65 -8.27 12.35
N PHE A 110 0.79 -8.80 13.20
CA PHE A 110 -0.67 -8.74 13.06
C PHE A 110 -1.32 -8.45 14.42
N VAL A 111 -2.50 -7.90 14.41
CA VAL A 111 -3.33 -7.70 15.61
C VAL A 111 -4.09 -9.00 15.86
N LYS A 112 -4.15 -9.46 17.10
CA LYS A 112 -4.89 -10.67 17.47
C LYS A 112 -6.39 -10.46 17.30
N GLU A 113 -7.13 -11.54 17.07
CA GLU A 113 -8.59 -11.48 16.92
C GLU A 113 -9.25 -10.87 18.17
N SER A 114 -8.81 -11.29 19.37
CA SER A 114 -9.32 -10.71 20.63
C SER A 114 -9.06 -9.21 20.79
N GLU A 115 -7.89 -8.72 20.32
CA GLU A 115 -7.58 -7.28 20.31
C GLU A 115 -8.43 -6.53 19.28
N MET A 116 -8.76 -7.17 18.15
CA MET A 116 -9.68 -6.60 17.16
C MET A 116 -11.11 -6.58 17.68
N ASP A 117 -11.57 -7.62 18.41
CA ASP A 117 -12.90 -7.67 19.02
C ASP A 117 -13.06 -6.55 20.05
N GLU A 118 -12.06 -6.37 20.92
CA GLU A 118 -12.03 -5.26 21.88
C GLU A 118 -12.09 -3.90 21.18
N LEU A 119 -11.30 -3.71 20.10
CA LEU A 119 -11.27 -2.44 19.37
C LEU A 119 -12.59 -2.15 18.64
N LEU A 120 -13.23 -3.16 18.09
CA LEU A 120 -14.42 -3.01 17.25
C LEU A 120 -15.73 -3.07 18.08
N ASP A 121 -15.65 -3.35 19.38
CA ASP A 121 -16.82 -3.25 20.25
C ASP A 121 -17.44 -1.86 20.14
N ARG A 122 -18.74 -1.84 19.83
CA ARG A 122 -19.50 -0.59 19.64
C ARG A 122 -19.48 0.32 20.87
N GLN A 123 -19.41 -0.27 22.06
CA GLN A 123 -19.46 0.45 23.33
C GLN A 123 -18.22 1.33 23.60
N VAL A 124 -17.08 1.03 22.95
CA VAL A 124 -15.84 1.81 23.12
C VAL A 124 -15.71 3.00 22.18
N TRP A 125 -16.73 3.23 21.32
CA TRP A 125 -16.75 4.32 20.34
C TRP A 125 -17.86 5.33 20.65
N GLY A 126 -17.57 6.61 20.39
CA GLY A 126 -18.59 7.66 20.43
C GLY A 126 -19.46 7.64 19.16
N ASP A 127 -20.62 8.32 19.26
CA ASP A 127 -21.61 8.39 18.19
C ASP A 127 -21.40 9.58 17.23
N ASP A 128 -20.36 10.38 17.45
CA ASP A 128 -20.04 11.49 16.56
C ASP A 128 -19.42 11.00 15.24
N TYR A 129 -19.50 11.86 14.23
CA TYR A 129 -19.04 11.55 12.87
C TYR A 129 -17.60 11.03 12.81
N ASN A 130 -16.68 11.60 13.59
CA ASN A 130 -15.28 11.21 13.56
C ASN A 130 -15.07 9.81 14.13
N ASN A 131 -15.73 9.46 15.22
CA ASN A 131 -15.66 8.15 15.84
C ASN A 131 -16.31 7.08 14.96
N VAL A 132 -17.51 7.32 14.44
CA VAL A 132 -18.19 6.38 13.54
C VAL A 132 -17.36 6.16 12.26
N ARG A 133 -16.84 7.23 11.65
CA ARG A 133 -15.95 7.13 10.48
C ARG A 133 -14.69 6.32 10.79
N ALA A 134 -14.06 6.59 11.93
CA ALA A 134 -12.82 5.90 12.32
C ALA A 134 -13.06 4.39 12.53
N ARG A 135 -14.13 4.02 13.26
CA ARG A 135 -14.53 2.63 13.44
C ARG A 135 -14.81 1.96 12.09
N THR A 136 -15.56 2.62 11.23
CA THR A 136 -15.91 2.10 9.89
C THR A 136 -14.68 1.89 9.02
N ILE A 137 -13.71 2.80 9.03
CA ILE A 137 -12.43 2.62 8.32
C ILE A 137 -11.67 1.38 8.81
N ILE A 138 -11.60 1.18 10.13
CA ILE A 138 -10.85 0.06 10.72
C ILE A 138 -11.50 -1.27 10.40
N ILE A 139 -12.82 -1.40 10.58
CA ILE A 139 -13.53 -2.64 10.28
C ILE A 139 -13.48 -2.93 8.77
N THR A 140 -13.57 -1.91 7.90
CA THR A 140 -13.42 -2.08 6.46
C THR A 140 -12.06 -2.66 6.09
N PHE A 141 -10.96 -2.16 6.68
CA PHE A 141 -9.64 -2.76 6.46
C PHE A 141 -9.56 -4.20 6.97
N TYR A 142 -10.11 -4.46 8.15
CA TYR A 142 -10.02 -5.76 8.79
C TYR A 142 -10.86 -6.82 8.08
N GLU A 143 -12.05 -6.49 7.60
CA GLU A 143 -12.92 -7.45 6.89
C GLU A 143 -12.59 -7.64 5.41
N THR A 144 -11.98 -6.65 4.76
CA THR A 144 -11.74 -6.73 3.30
C THR A 144 -10.28 -6.95 2.94
N GLY A 145 -9.37 -6.69 3.86
CA GLY A 145 -7.94 -6.73 3.61
C GLY A 145 -7.46 -5.76 2.52
N MET A 146 -8.23 -4.72 2.18
CA MET A 146 -7.87 -3.76 1.14
C MET A 146 -6.63 -2.94 1.49
N ARG A 147 -5.99 -2.35 0.48
CA ARG A 147 -4.85 -1.45 0.66
C ARG A 147 -5.32 -0.05 1.01
N LEU A 148 -4.45 0.75 1.67
CA LEU A 148 -4.75 2.15 1.98
C LEU A 148 -5.22 2.95 0.75
N SER A 149 -4.53 2.82 -0.38
CA SER A 149 -4.92 3.53 -1.60
C SER A 149 -6.26 3.05 -2.17
N GLU A 150 -6.61 1.79 -1.97
CA GLU A 150 -7.88 1.21 -2.41
C GLU A 150 -9.03 1.78 -1.56
N LEU A 151 -8.87 1.87 -0.24
CA LEU A 151 -9.88 2.47 0.63
C LEU A 151 -10.07 3.97 0.36
N VAL A 152 -8.97 4.70 0.21
CA VAL A 152 -9.04 6.16 -0.07
C VAL A 152 -9.71 6.44 -1.41
N ASN A 153 -9.52 5.58 -2.41
CA ASN A 153 -10.10 5.75 -3.75
C ASN A 153 -11.47 5.08 -3.92
N LEU A 154 -12.03 4.51 -2.85
CA LEU A 154 -13.37 3.92 -2.89
C LEU A 154 -14.42 5.01 -3.09
N ASP A 155 -15.32 4.81 -4.03
CA ASP A 155 -16.47 5.67 -4.31
C ASP A 155 -17.78 5.01 -3.85
N ASP A 156 -18.85 5.80 -3.70
CA ASP A 156 -20.15 5.29 -3.27
C ASP A 156 -20.69 4.21 -4.22
N CYS A 157 -20.45 4.36 -5.52
CA CYS A 157 -20.87 3.39 -6.53
C CYS A 157 -20.11 2.05 -6.50
N ASP A 158 -19.00 1.97 -5.76
CA ASP A 158 -18.21 0.75 -5.63
C ASP A 158 -18.75 -0.18 -4.53
N VAL A 159 -19.70 0.27 -3.70
CA VAL A 159 -20.26 -0.50 -2.59
C VAL A 159 -21.68 -0.96 -2.92
N SER A 160 -21.87 -2.25 -3.08
CA SER A 160 -23.18 -2.86 -3.30
C SER A 160 -23.74 -3.45 -2.01
N PHE A 161 -24.74 -2.77 -1.43
CA PHE A 161 -25.44 -3.28 -0.25
C PHE A 161 -26.43 -4.41 -0.56
N VAL A 162 -26.87 -4.53 -1.81
CA VAL A 162 -27.74 -5.60 -2.28
C VAL A 162 -26.96 -6.91 -2.30
N ASN A 163 -25.80 -6.90 -2.93
CA ASN A 163 -24.96 -8.08 -3.09
C ASN A 163 -24.01 -8.32 -1.90
N SER A 164 -23.89 -7.35 -0.97
CA SER A 164 -22.90 -7.33 0.13
C SER A 164 -21.48 -7.50 -0.41
N GLU A 165 -21.08 -6.60 -1.32
CA GLU A 165 -19.77 -6.65 -2.00
C GLU A 165 -19.19 -5.26 -2.25
N ILE A 166 -17.85 -5.19 -2.29
CA ILE A 166 -17.11 -3.98 -2.64
C ILE A 166 -16.27 -4.29 -3.88
N LYS A 167 -16.42 -3.44 -4.90
CA LYS A 167 -15.58 -3.43 -6.10
C LYS A 167 -14.32 -2.62 -5.82
N ILE A 168 -13.16 -3.25 -5.80
CA ILE A 168 -11.89 -2.62 -5.48
C ILE A 168 -11.04 -2.49 -6.73
N THR A 169 -10.64 -1.26 -7.06
CA THR A 169 -9.72 -0.96 -8.16
C THR A 169 -8.29 -0.82 -7.61
N GLY A 170 -7.40 -1.70 -8.03
CA GLY A 170 -6.00 -1.77 -7.58
C GLY A 170 -5.00 -1.23 -8.59
N LYS A 171 -3.72 -1.53 -8.36
CA LYS A 171 -2.62 -1.10 -9.24
C LYS A 171 -2.80 -1.59 -10.68
N GLY A 172 -2.62 -0.70 -11.65
CA GLY A 172 -2.78 -1.01 -13.08
C GLY A 172 -4.26 -1.16 -13.49
N ASN A 173 -5.15 -0.50 -12.78
CA ASN A 173 -6.60 -0.53 -13.03
C ASN A 173 -7.23 -1.94 -12.96
N LYS A 174 -6.56 -2.88 -12.28
CA LYS A 174 -7.11 -4.23 -12.07
C LYS A 174 -8.18 -4.17 -11.00
N GLN A 175 -9.35 -4.71 -11.33
CA GLN A 175 -10.49 -4.74 -10.41
C GLN A 175 -10.64 -6.12 -9.78
N ARG A 176 -11.13 -6.14 -8.54
CA ARG A 176 -11.60 -7.34 -7.85
C ARG A 176 -12.82 -7.02 -7.03
N ILE A 177 -13.64 -8.02 -6.78
CA ILE A 177 -14.78 -7.93 -5.89
C ILE A 177 -14.42 -8.63 -4.57
N VAL A 178 -14.72 -7.99 -3.45
CA VAL A 178 -14.55 -8.54 -2.10
C VAL A 178 -15.91 -8.55 -1.41
N PRO A 179 -16.40 -9.73 -0.98
CA PRO A 179 -17.62 -9.81 -0.19
C PRO A 179 -17.40 -9.24 1.21
N PHE A 180 -18.47 -8.87 1.89
CA PHE A 180 -18.46 -8.48 3.29
C PHE A 180 -19.66 -9.01 4.06
N GLY A 181 -19.47 -9.20 5.37
CA GLY A 181 -20.48 -9.73 6.28
C GLY A 181 -21.50 -8.68 6.74
N ASP A 182 -22.45 -9.13 7.57
CA ASP A 182 -23.54 -8.29 8.04
C ASP A 182 -23.06 -7.22 9.02
N GLU A 183 -22.00 -7.47 9.80
CA GLU A 183 -21.47 -6.46 10.69
C GLU A 183 -20.89 -5.26 9.91
N LEU A 184 -20.08 -5.50 8.91
CA LEU A 184 -19.57 -4.43 8.06
C LEU A 184 -20.72 -3.75 7.30
N LYS A 185 -21.71 -4.51 6.80
CA LYS A 185 -22.88 -3.96 6.12
C LYS A 185 -23.63 -2.94 6.98
N ASN A 186 -23.88 -3.28 8.22
CA ASN A 186 -24.57 -2.41 9.15
C ASN A 186 -23.74 -1.19 9.52
N THR A 187 -22.44 -1.38 9.75
CA THR A 187 -21.50 -0.30 10.07
C THR A 187 -21.36 0.69 8.90
N LEU A 188 -21.27 0.19 7.65
CA LEU A 188 -21.22 1.05 6.47
C LEU A 188 -22.51 1.87 6.30
N ARG A 189 -23.68 1.28 6.55
CA ARG A 189 -24.97 1.99 6.49
C ARG A 189 -25.09 3.07 7.57
N GLU A 190 -24.68 2.75 8.79
CA GLU A 190 -24.65 3.72 9.91
C GLU A 190 -23.75 4.91 9.54
N TYR A 191 -22.55 4.62 9.03
CA TYR A 191 -21.62 5.65 8.58
C TYR A 191 -22.22 6.53 7.48
N LEU A 192 -22.79 5.95 6.43
CA LEU A 192 -23.42 6.74 5.35
C LEU A 192 -24.52 7.65 5.84
N LYS A 193 -25.42 7.12 6.69
CA LYS A 193 -26.51 7.92 7.29
C LYS A 193 -25.97 9.12 8.06
N LEU A 194 -24.93 8.90 8.87
CA LEU A 194 -24.33 9.97 9.67
C LEU A 194 -23.50 10.93 8.80
N ARG A 195 -22.76 10.41 7.81
CA ARG A 195 -22.01 11.21 6.85
C ARG A 195 -22.90 12.20 6.12
N ASP A 196 -23.98 11.70 5.53
CA ASP A 196 -24.89 12.50 4.72
C ASP A 196 -25.68 13.54 5.54
N ALA A 197 -25.82 13.31 6.85
CA ALA A 197 -26.39 14.27 7.79
C ALA A 197 -25.37 15.30 8.34
N SER A 198 -24.09 14.98 8.32
CA SER A 198 -23.04 15.77 9.02
C SER A 198 -22.17 16.60 8.08
N VAL A 199 -22.01 16.19 6.82
CA VAL A 199 -21.11 16.88 5.88
C VAL A 199 -21.74 16.99 4.50
N GLU A 200 -21.53 18.14 3.85
CA GLU A 200 -21.90 18.32 2.45
C GLU A 200 -20.81 17.71 1.56
N ALA A 201 -21.18 16.67 0.79
CA ALA A 201 -20.23 15.95 -0.03
C ALA A 201 -19.80 16.76 -1.25
N SER A 202 -18.50 17.05 -1.35
CA SER A 202 -17.86 17.69 -2.53
C SER A 202 -17.16 16.69 -3.43
N SER A 203 -17.30 15.38 -3.16
CA SER A 203 -16.59 14.30 -3.84
C SER A 203 -17.46 13.03 -3.87
N PRO A 204 -17.37 12.16 -4.89
CA PRO A 204 -18.04 10.87 -4.94
C PRO A 204 -17.42 9.83 -3.98
N ALA A 205 -16.41 10.20 -3.20
CA ALA A 205 -15.69 9.30 -2.33
C ALA A 205 -16.57 8.75 -1.22
N PHE A 206 -16.46 7.45 -0.96
CA PHE A 206 -17.17 6.79 0.11
C PHE A 206 -16.79 7.35 1.49
N PHE A 207 -15.47 7.52 1.76
CA PHE A 207 -14.98 8.10 3.00
C PHE A 207 -14.64 9.58 2.83
N LEU A 208 -15.36 10.43 3.55
CA LEU A 208 -15.21 11.90 3.49
C LEU A 208 -14.51 12.46 4.74
N SER A 209 -13.78 13.54 4.54
CA SER A 209 -13.27 14.40 5.62
C SER A 209 -14.39 15.22 6.24
N ASP A 210 -14.10 15.97 7.30
CA ASP A 210 -15.05 16.91 7.93
C ASP A 210 -15.46 18.07 6.99
N LYS A 211 -14.73 18.23 5.85
CA LYS A 211 -14.99 19.23 4.82
C LYS A 211 -15.75 18.65 3.61
N GLY A 212 -16.21 17.39 3.67
CA GLY A 212 -16.86 16.73 2.54
C GLY A 212 -15.93 16.28 1.42
N GLU A 213 -14.62 16.43 1.57
CA GLU A 213 -13.61 16.02 0.60
C GLU A 213 -13.19 14.56 0.81
N ARG A 214 -12.65 13.91 -0.22
CA ARG A 214 -12.02 12.58 -0.12
C ARG A 214 -10.96 12.55 0.99
N MET A 215 -10.98 11.50 1.81
CA MET A 215 -10.00 11.33 2.88
C MET A 215 -8.57 11.27 2.35
N GLN A 216 -7.67 12.02 3.00
CA GLN A 216 -6.24 11.97 2.67
C GLN A 216 -5.57 10.71 3.26
N PRO A 217 -4.64 10.07 2.53
CA PRO A 217 -3.94 8.87 3.01
C PRO A 217 -3.24 9.05 4.36
N ALA A 218 -2.72 10.24 4.64
CA ALA A 218 -2.08 10.56 5.91
C ALA A 218 -3.08 10.49 7.06
N LYS A 219 -4.27 11.10 6.90
CA LYS A 219 -5.31 11.10 7.93
C LYS A 219 -5.83 9.69 8.23
N VAL A 220 -6.02 8.86 7.19
CA VAL A 220 -6.42 7.45 7.37
C VAL A 220 -5.34 6.67 8.13
N ARG A 221 -4.04 6.89 7.86
CA ARG A 221 -2.97 6.27 8.63
C ARG A 221 -2.98 6.71 10.10
N ASP A 222 -3.25 7.99 10.35
CA ASP A 222 -3.32 8.51 11.72
C ASP A 222 -4.49 7.91 12.48
N ILE A 223 -5.67 7.79 11.87
CA ILE A 223 -6.83 7.10 12.44
C ILE A 223 -6.46 5.67 12.83
N VAL A 224 -5.89 4.90 11.92
CA VAL A 224 -5.51 3.51 12.19
C VAL A 224 -4.44 3.44 13.29
N ARG A 225 -3.40 4.29 13.24
CA ARG A 225 -2.32 4.31 14.22
C ARG A 225 -2.84 4.61 15.64
N THR A 226 -3.65 5.65 15.76
CA THR A 226 -4.18 6.10 17.05
C THR A 226 -5.08 5.03 17.67
N ASN A 227 -5.97 4.44 16.89
CA ASN A 227 -6.92 3.48 17.42
C ASN A 227 -6.29 2.10 17.70
N LEU A 228 -5.39 1.61 16.86
CA LEU A 228 -4.64 0.38 17.18
C LEU A 228 -3.76 0.53 18.43
N ALA A 229 -3.32 1.76 18.75
CA ALA A 229 -2.55 2.00 19.97
C ALA A 229 -3.37 1.79 21.27
N ARG A 230 -4.70 1.74 21.18
CA ARG A 230 -5.58 1.51 22.34
C ARG A 230 -5.58 0.05 22.79
N VAL A 231 -5.36 -0.89 21.85
CA VAL A 231 -5.53 -2.33 22.11
C VAL A 231 -4.27 -3.17 21.91
N CYS A 232 -3.27 -2.68 21.19
CA CYS A 232 -2.06 -3.46 20.92
C CYS A 232 -0.76 -2.67 21.12
N SER A 233 0.31 -3.37 21.54
CA SER A 233 1.66 -2.83 21.75
C SER A 233 2.58 -2.94 20.53
N LEU A 234 2.07 -3.28 19.36
CA LEU A 234 2.86 -3.46 18.14
C LEU A 234 3.69 -2.21 17.81
N LYS A 235 4.94 -2.40 17.40
CA LYS A 235 5.83 -1.28 16.99
C LYS A 235 5.27 -0.53 15.77
N LYS A 236 4.69 -1.26 14.80
CA LYS A 236 4.06 -0.68 13.60
C LYS A 236 2.55 -0.85 13.70
N LYS A 237 1.83 0.26 13.63
CA LYS A 237 0.38 0.34 13.65
C LYS A 237 -0.07 1.04 12.37
N SER A 238 -0.49 0.27 11.37
CA SER A 238 -0.75 0.81 10.02
C SER A 238 -1.82 -0.02 9.29
N PRO A 239 -2.42 0.50 8.22
CA PRO A 239 -3.34 -0.27 7.37
C PRO A 239 -2.75 -1.59 6.85
N HIS A 240 -1.44 -1.66 6.66
CA HIS A 240 -0.79 -2.92 6.28
C HIS A 240 -0.86 -3.98 7.38
N VAL A 241 -0.79 -3.59 8.65
CA VAL A 241 -0.95 -4.52 9.77
C VAL A 241 -2.37 -5.07 9.81
N LEU A 242 -3.41 -4.25 9.60
CA LEU A 242 -4.80 -4.72 9.52
C LEU A 242 -5.00 -5.70 8.35
N ARG A 243 -4.39 -5.43 7.19
CA ARG A 243 -4.42 -6.37 6.07
C ARG A 243 -3.70 -7.70 6.40
N HIS A 244 -2.60 -7.65 7.15
CA HIS A 244 -1.94 -8.87 7.64
C HIS A 244 -2.81 -9.61 8.66
N SER A 245 -3.51 -8.88 9.54
CA SER A 245 -4.46 -9.47 10.50
C SER A 245 -5.61 -10.17 9.78
N PHE A 246 -6.22 -9.53 8.76
CA PHE A 246 -7.19 -10.18 7.88
C PHE A 246 -6.65 -11.48 7.27
N ALA A 247 -5.46 -11.41 6.67
CA ALA A 247 -4.87 -12.59 6.03
C ALA A 247 -4.61 -13.73 7.03
N THR A 248 -4.12 -13.39 8.23
CA THR A 248 -3.84 -14.36 9.29
C THR A 248 -5.14 -14.96 9.84
N ALA A 249 -6.17 -14.15 10.10
CA ALA A 249 -7.48 -14.64 10.54
C ALA A 249 -8.07 -15.63 9.52
N MET A 250 -8.10 -15.26 8.25
CA MET A 250 -8.60 -16.13 7.18
C MET A 250 -7.82 -17.46 7.08
N LEU A 251 -6.49 -17.45 7.26
CA LEU A 251 -5.67 -18.66 7.26
C LEU A 251 -5.92 -19.53 8.50
N ASN A 252 -6.08 -18.91 9.68
CA ASN A 252 -6.42 -19.62 10.92
C ASN A 252 -7.78 -20.32 10.82
N HIS A 253 -8.71 -19.74 10.07
CA HIS A 253 -10.02 -20.32 9.78
C HIS A 253 -10.02 -21.17 8.49
N HIS A 254 -8.86 -21.72 8.12
CA HIS A 254 -8.68 -22.72 7.08
C HIS A 254 -9.03 -22.29 5.65
N VAL A 255 -8.99 -20.98 5.35
CA VAL A 255 -9.11 -20.51 3.95
C VAL A 255 -7.91 -20.96 3.15
N GLY A 256 -8.15 -21.63 2.04
CA GLY A 256 -7.09 -22.02 1.11
C GLY A 256 -6.32 -20.81 0.59
N ILE A 257 -5.00 -20.93 0.49
CA ILE A 257 -4.09 -19.81 0.12
C ILE A 257 -4.44 -19.20 -1.25
N GLU A 258 -4.98 -19.98 -2.18
CA GLU A 258 -5.42 -19.51 -3.50
C GLU A 258 -6.63 -18.56 -3.40
N SER A 259 -7.63 -18.91 -2.57
CA SER A 259 -8.79 -18.06 -2.30
C SER A 259 -8.37 -16.74 -1.63
N LEU A 260 -7.46 -16.83 -0.65
CA LEU A 260 -6.92 -15.66 0.03
C LEU A 260 -6.13 -14.75 -0.93
N LYS A 261 -5.32 -15.31 -1.84
CA LYS A 261 -4.62 -14.54 -2.88
C LYS A 261 -5.61 -13.79 -3.78
N LYS A 262 -6.72 -14.42 -4.17
CA LYS A 262 -7.78 -13.80 -4.99
C LYS A 262 -8.43 -12.64 -4.23
N LEU A 263 -8.84 -12.83 -2.98
CA LEU A 263 -9.41 -11.77 -2.13
C LEU A 263 -8.45 -10.58 -1.96
N LEU A 264 -7.19 -10.85 -1.74
CA LEU A 264 -6.17 -9.82 -1.55
C LEU A 264 -5.72 -9.13 -2.85
N GLY A 265 -5.97 -9.71 -4.02
CA GLY A 265 -5.54 -9.17 -5.30
C GLY A 265 -4.01 -9.14 -5.43
N HIS A 266 -3.33 -10.28 -5.16
CA HIS A 266 -1.90 -10.43 -5.37
C HIS A 266 -1.59 -10.60 -6.86
N ALA A 267 -0.71 -9.76 -7.42
CA ALA A 267 -0.48 -9.56 -8.85
C ALA A 267 0.23 -10.72 -9.59
N ASN A 268 0.56 -11.84 -8.93
CA ASN A 268 1.25 -12.97 -9.55
C ASN A 268 0.32 -14.06 -10.12
N LEU A 269 -0.92 -13.70 -10.46
CA LEU A 269 -1.73 -14.50 -11.36
C LEU A 269 -1.68 -13.83 -12.73
N SER A 270 -0.83 -14.38 -13.62
CA SER A 270 -0.89 -14.12 -15.05
C SER A 270 -2.27 -14.56 -15.53
N THR A 271 -2.89 -13.70 -16.34
CA THR A 271 -4.18 -13.83 -17.00
C THR A 271 -5.37 -13.20 -16.26
N THR A 272 -6.05 -12.39 -17.01
CA THR A 272 -7.40 -11.88 -16.80
C THR A 272 -8.35 -13.09 -16.79
N GLU A 273 -8.39 -13.85 -15.69
CA GLU A 273 -9.52 -14.72 -15.44
C GLU A 273 -10.71 -13.81 -15.20
N ILE A 274 -11.58 -13.74 -16.20
CA ILE A 274 -12.94 -13.21 -16.09
C ILE A 274 -13.55 -13.93 -14.89
N TYR A 275 -13.82 -13.22 -13.81
CA TYR A 275 -14.53 -13.74 -12.65
C TYR A 275 -15.91 -14.20 -13.15
N THR A 276 -16.07 -15.50 -13.36
CA THR A 276 -17.40 -16.07 -13.62
C THR A 276 -18.21 -15.98 -12.32
N HIS A 277 -19.52 -15.81 -12.43
CA HIS A 277 -20.42 -15.78 -11.28
C HIS A 277 -20.18 -16.95 -10.30
N THR A 278 -19.87 -18.12 -10.83
CA THR A 278 -19.58 -19.32 -10.06
C THR A 278 -18.33 -19.17 -9.14
N THR A 279 -17.28 -18.48 -9.61
CA THR A 279 -16.04 -18.27 -8.83
C THR A 279 -16.29 -17.27 -7.70
N PHE A 280 -17.12 -16.26 -7.91
CA PHE A 280 -17.44 -15.26 -6.90
C PHE A 280 -18.29 -15.85 -5.77
N GLU A 281 -19.32 -16.65 -6.10
CA GLU A 281 -20.15 -17.34 -5.12
C GLU A 281 -19.32 -18.30 -4.24
N GLN A 282 -18.35 -18.99 -4.82
CA GLN A 282 -17.42 -19.81 -4.06
C GLN A 282 -16.57 -18.98 -3.09
N LEU A 283 -16.04 -17.83 -3.54
CA LEU A 283 -15.26 -16.92 -2.67
C LEU A 283 -16.12 -16.36 -1.54
N LYS A 284 -17.39 -16.02 -1.83
CA LYS A 284 -18.34 -15.53 -0.83
C LYS A 284 -18.65 -16.60 0.22
N ARG A 285 -18.87 -17.86 -0.18
CA ARG A 285 -19.04 -18.96 0.76
C ARG A 285 -17.82 -19.16 1.66
N VAL A 286 -16.62 -19.19 1.07
CA VAL A 286 -15.36 -19.33 1.82
C VAL A 286 -15.18 -18.15 2.80
N TYR A 287 -15.48 -16.94 2.35
CA TYR A 287 -15.42 -15.75 3.20
C TYR A 287 -16.38 -15.85 4.38
N ASN A 288 -17.67 -16.14 4.14
CA ASN A 288 -18.69 -16.22 5.18
C ASN A 288 -18.45 -17.32 6.21
N ILE A 289 -17.77 -18.42 5.83
CA ILE A 289 -17.44 -19.52 6.75
C ILE A 289 -16.21 -19.16 7.61
N ALA A 290 -15.26 -18.43 7.04
CA ALA A 290 -13.94 -18.30 7.61
C ALA A 290 -13.63 -16.92 8.20
N HIS A 291 -14.34 -15.88 7.83
CA HIS A 291 -14.09 -14.58 8.44
C HIS A 291 -14.75 -14.49 9.81
N PRO A 292 -14.01 -14.13 10.91
CA PRO A 292 -14.54 -14.14 12.28
C PRO A 292 -15.77 -13.25 12.50
N ARG A 293 -15.98 -12.28 11.59
CA ARG A 293 -17.05 -11.27 11.67
C ARG A 293 -17.93 -11.22 10.42
N ALA A 294 -17.97 -12.31 9.63
CA ALA A 294 -18.81 -12.39 8.43
C ALA A 294 -20.29 -12.59 8.75
#